data_494a0a6dde9d5bbda20ff5b92f6125f0
#
_entry.id   494a0a6dde9d5bbda20ff5b92f6125f0
#
_cell.length_a   1.000
_cell.length_b   1.000
_cell.length_c   1.000
_cell.angle_alpha   90.00
_cell.angle_beta   90.00
_cell.angle_gamma   90.00
#
_symmetry.space_group_name_H-M   'P 1'
#
loop_
_entity.id
_entity.type
_entity.pdbx_description
1 polymer ?
#
loop_
_entity_poly.entity_id
_entity_poly.type
_entity_poly.pdbx_seq_one_letter_code
_entity_poly.pdbx_strand_id
1 'polypeptide(L)'
;IATPQEDKMPSLLGILLSWFPMLLLIGVWIFFMRQMQGGKGGAMGFGRSKAKLLNEAQGKVTFNDVAGVEEAKEEVEEIVEFLKDPKKFSRLGGKIPKGALLIGPPGTGKTLLAKAIAGEANVPFFSISGSDFVEMFVGVGASRVRDMFEQGKKHSPCIIFIDEIDAVGRSRGAGLGGGNDEREQTLNQLLVEMDGFDTNEGIILIAATNRPDVLDPALLRPGRFDRQVVVGNPDIIGREAILKVHVKKINTGPDVKLRTIARGTPGFSGADLANLINESALLAARKNKRVVTMSDICLLYTSPSPRDRQKYRMPA
;
A
#
# COMPACT_ATOMS: atom_id res chain seq x y z
N ILE A 1 89.38 32.83 4.61
CA ILE A 1 89.24 31.72 3.64
C ILE A 1 87.76 31.34 3.69
N ALA A 2 86.96 31.85 2.71
CA ALA A 2 85.55 31.49 2.58
C ALA A 2 85.48 30.29 1.67
N THR A 3 84.87 29.24 2.15
CA THR A 3 84.53 28.02 1.37
C THR A 3 83.30 28.33 0.54
N PRO A 4 83.21 27.99 -0.76
CA PRO A 4 82.04 28.20 -1.54
C PRO A 4 81.00 27.12 -1.16
N GLN A 5 79.76 27.58 -0.89
CA GLN A 5 78.59 26.71 -0.77
C GLN A 5 78.24 26.17 -2.16
N GLU A 6 78.36 24.87 -2.37
CA GLU A 6 77.81 24.24 -3.54
C GLU A 6 76.29 24.21 -3.47
N ASP A 7 75.62 24.97 -4.30
CA ASP A 7 74.21 24.87 -4.55
C ASP A 7 73.92 23.51 -5.23
N LYS A 8 73.61 22.51 -4.40
CA LYS A 8 73.09 21.27 -4.93
C LYS A 8 71.65 21.50 -5.42
N MET A 9 71.49 21.54 -6.72
CA MET A 9 70.16 21.47 -7.31
C MET A 9 69.43 20.26 -6.71
N PRO A 10 68.16 20.44 -6.21
CA PRO A 10 67.41 19.32 -5.63
C PRO A 10 67.20 18.28 -6.71
N SER A 11 67.70 17.06 -6.49
CA SER A 11 67.47 15.97 -7.39
C SER A 11 65.96 15.74 -7.54
N LEU A 12 65.48 15.46 -8.75
CA LEU A 12 64.07 15.17 -9.05
C LEU A 12 63.42 14.23 -7.98
N LEU A 13 64.21 13.29 -7.45
CA LEU A 13 63.83 12.38 -6.39
C LEU A 13 63.59 13.07 -5.04
N GLY A 14 64.35 14.11 -4.70
CA GLY A 14 64.15 14.91 -3.49
C GLY A 14 62.88 15.77 -3.55
N ILE A 15 62.56 16.33 -4.72
CA ILE A 15 61.33 17.05 -4.95
C ILE A 15 60.14 16.11 -4.83
N LEU A 16 60.18 14.91 -5.42
CA LEU A 16 59.13 13.92 -5.39
C LEU A 16 58.89 13.42 -3.94
N LEU A 17 59.98 13.21 -3.17
CA LEU A 17 59.90 12.77 -1.77
C LEU A 17 59.27 13.85 -0.88
N SER A 18 59.56 15.14 -1.16
CA SER A 18 59.00 16.30 -0.42
C SER A 18 57.51 16.46 -0.66
N TRP A 19 57.01 16.14 -1.89
CA TRP A 19 55.60 16.24 -2.23
C TRP A 19 54.77 14.99 -1.93
N PHE A 20 55.45 13.86 -1.62
CA PHE A 20 54.80 12.57 -1.34
C PHE A 20 53.73 12.63 -0.24
N PRO A 21 53.96 13.30 0.92
CA PRO A 21 52.91 13.38 1.95
C PRO A 21 51.69 14.14 1.48
N MET A 22 51.87 15.19 0.66
CA MET A 22 50.77 15.99 0.11
C MET A 22 49.98 15.19 -0.94
N LEU A 23 50.67 14.47 -1.83
CA LEU A 23 50.01 13.61 -2.82
C LEU A 23 49.26 12.45 -2.15
N LEU A 24 49.79 11.89 -1.03
CA LEU A 24 49.12 10.85 -0.24
C LEU A 24 47.84 11.39 0.40
N LEU A 25 47.88 12.62 0.98
CA LEU A 25 46.68 13.25 1.54
C LEU A 25 45.63 13.52 0.45
N ILE A 26 46.03 13.99 -0.71
CA ILE A 26 45.13 14.21 -1.84
C ILE A 26 44.55 12.87 -2.32
N GLY A 27 45.34 11.83 -2.41
CA GLY A 27 44.90 10.49 -2.79
C GLY A 27 43.86 9.91 -1.79
N VAL A 28 44.15 10.03 -0.50
CA VAL A 28 43.22 9.64 0.59
C VAL A 28 41.92 10.49 0.51
N TRP A 29 42.04 11.79 0.27
CA TRP A 29 40.89 12.66 0.15
C TRP A 29 40.02 12.32 -1.08
N ILE A 30 40.64 12.05 -2.22
CA ILE A 30 39.94 11.58 -3.45
C ILE A 30 39.30 10.22 -3.22
N PHE A 31 40.01 9.31 -2.52
CA PHE A 31 39.47 8.00 -2.17
C PHE A 31 38.22 8.13 -1.28
N PHE A 32 38.29 9.00 -0.23
CA PHE A 32 37.14 9.27 0.64
C PHE A 32 35.99 9.95 -0.14
N MET A 33 36.30 10.90 -1.02
CA MET A 33 35.27 11.53 -1.87
C MET A 33 34.62 10.52 -2.82
N ARG A 34 35.40 9.61 -3.44
CA ARG A 34 34.86 8.55 -4.28
C ARG A 34 34.02 7.53 -3.46
N GLN A 35 34.46 7.22 -2.25
CA GLN A 35 33.69 6.34 -1.36
C GLN A 35 32.40 6.99 -0.91
N MET A 36 32.37 8.30 -0.66
CA MET A 36 31.15 9.06 -0.38
C MET A 36 30.24 9.21 -1.61
N GLN A 37 30.78 9.33 -2.81
CA GLN A 37 30.02 9.38 -4.06
C GLN A 37 29.60 8.01 -4.58
N GLY A 38 30.35 6.95 -4.27
CA GLY A 38 30.05 5.57 -4.68
C GLY A 38 29.02 4.85 -3.83
N GLY A 39 28.66 5.40 -2.70
CA GLY A 39 27.58 4.92 -1.84
C GLY A 39 26.21 5.32 -2.42
N LYS A 40 25.65 4.52 -3.32
CA LYS A 40 24.25 4.60 -3.79
C LYS A 40 23.19 4.50 -2.67
N GLY A 41 23.54 4.78 -1.41
CA GLY A 41 22.70 4.65 -0.23
C GLY A 41 22.84 5.77 0.80
N GLY A 42 23.56 6.87 0.51
CA GLY A 42 23.67 8.02 1.41
C GLY A 42 22.34 8.77 1.55
N ALA A 43 22.27 9.71 2.47
CA ALA A 43 21.13 10.50 2.95
C ALA A 43 20.02 10.89 1.94
N MET A 44 20.28 10.80 0.62
CA MET A 44 19.27 10.95 -0.45
C MET A 44 18.32 9.74 -0.62
N GLY A 45 18.59 8.60 0.02
CA GLY A 45 17.73 7.40 -0.05
C GLY A 45 16.48 7.49 0.84
N PHE A 46 16.46 8.35 1.84
CA PHE A 46 15.35 8.45 2.81
C PHE A 46 14.06 9.03 2.20
N GLY A 47 14.16 9.83 1.14
CA GLY A 47 13.00 10.44 0.46
C GLY A 47 12.38 9.60 -0.64
N ARG A 48 12.96 8.43 -0.98
CA ARG A 48 12.38 7.59 -2.04
C ARG A 48 11.14 6.87 -1.55
N SER A 49 10.11 6.86 -2.38
CA SER A 49 8.88 6.14 -2.10
C SER A 49 9.15 4.65 -1.91
N LYS A 50 8.56 4.06 -0.86
CA LYS A 50 8.50 2.62 -0.64
C LYS A 50 7.36 1.97 -1.44
N ALA A 51 6.75 2.70 -2.38
CA ALA A 51 5.66 2.18 -3.20
C ALA A 51 6.10 0.88 -3.89
N LYS A 52 5.36 -0.18 -3.62
CA LYS A 52 5.59 -1.49 -4.23
C LYS A 52 4.85 -1.54 -5.55
N LEU A 53 5.61 -1.57 -6.64
CA LEU A 53 5.06 -1.96 -7.93
C LEU A 53 4.71 -3.45 -7.84
N LEU A 54 3.42 -3.77 -7.94
CA LEU A 54 3.01 -5.16 -8.09
C LEU A 54 3.35 -5.59 -9.53
N ASN A 55 4.49 -6.27 -9.66
CA ASN A 55 4.90 -6.86 -10.93
C ASN A 55 3.90 -7.95 -11.35
N GLU A 56 3.70 -8.09 -12.64
CA GLU A 56 2.84 -9.09 -13.30
C GLU A 56 3.11 -10.55 -12.86
N ALA A 57 4.28 -10.81 -12.26
CA ALA A 57 4.69 -12.13 -11.80
C ALA A 57 3.88 -12.70 -10.60
N GLN A 58 3.06 -11.89 -9.93
CA GLN A 58 2.27 -12.33 -8.75
C GLN A 58 0.83 -12.77 -9.06
N GLY A 59 0.49 -13.04 -10.33
CA GLY A 59 -0.86 -13.44 -10.73
C GLY A 59 -1.82 -12.24 -10.74
N LYS A 60 -2.44 -11.97 -11.89
CA LYS A 60 -3.45 -10.91 -11.98
C LYS A 60 -4.65 -11.25 -11.13
N VAL A 61 -4.97 -10.40 -10.18
CA VAL A 61 -6.24 -10.43 -9.45
C VAL A 61 -7.28 -9.76 -10.32
N THR A 62 -8.40 -10.43 -10.58
CA THR A 62 -9.52 -9.91 -11.39
C THR A 62 -10.79 -9.85 -10.56
N PHE A 63 -11.87 -9.29 -11.11
CA PHE A 63 -13.17 -9.27 -10.44
C PHE A 63 -13.72 -10.66 -10.12
N ASN A 64 -13.26 -11.71 -10.79
CA ASN A 64 -13.61 -13.11 -10.48
C ASN A 64 -13.03 -13.59 -9.14
N ASP A 65 -11.95 -12.97 -8.68
CA ASP A 65 -11.31 -13.29 -7.39
C ASP A 65 -11.92 -12.51 -6.23
N VAL A 66 -12.73 -11.49 -6.53
CA VAL A 66 -13.43 -10.66 -5.57
C VAL A 66 -14.89 -11.10 -5.52
N ALA A 67 -15.37 -11.48 -4.35
CA ALA A 67 -16.74 -11.93 -4.17
C ALA A 67 -17.42 -11.20 -3.00
N GLY A 68 -18.75 -11.08 -3.07
CA GLY A 68 -19.56 -10.53 -1.97
C GLY A 68 -19.56 -9.02 -1.83
N VAL A 69 -19.16 -8.28 -2.87
CA VAL A 69 -19.13 -6.82 -2.94
C VAL A 69 -19.62 -6.35 -4.31
N GLU A 70 -20.71 -6.93 -4.81
CA GLU A 70 -21.17 -6.69 -6.19
C GLU A 70 -21.52 -5.22 -6.43
N GLU A 71 -22.20 -4.55 -5.49
CA GLU A 71 -22.53 -3.12 -5.59
C GLU A 71 -21.26 -2.27 -5.72
N ALA A 72 -20.24 -2.54 -4.92
CA ALA A 72 -18.97 -1.83 -5.03
C ALA A 72 -18.24 -2.11 -6.35
N LYS A 73 -18.39 -3.31 -6.94
CA LYS A 73 -17.84 -3.62 -8.25
C LYS A 73 -18.52 -2.81 -9.35
N GLU A 74 -19.84 -2.72 -9.34
CA GLU A 74 -20.62 -1.93 -10.30
C GLU A 74 -20.20 -0.45 -10.24
N GLU A 75 -20.02 0.10 -9.02
CA GLU A 75 -19.60 1.50 -8.86
C GLU A 75 -18.18 1.78 -9.41
N VAL A 76 -17.27 0.80 -9.38
CA VAL A 76 -15.90 0.97 -9.88
C VAL A 76 -15.71 0.50 -11.33
N GLU A 77 -16.71 -0.09 -11.96
CA GLU A 77 -16.63 -0.56 -13.36
C GLU A 77 -16.35 0.59 -14.33
N GLU A 78 -16.93 1.76 -14.09
CA GLU A 78 -16.67 2.98 -14.85
C GLU A 78 -15.18 3.38 -14.82
N ILE A 79 -14.51 3.17 -13.67
CA ILE A 79 -13.08 3.43 -13.52
C ILE A 79 -12.27 2.47 -14.40
N VAL A 80 -12.66 1.20 -14.42
CA VAL A 80 -12.02 0.18 -15.27
C VAL A 80 -12.19 0.50 -16.74
N GLU A 81 -13.40 0.87 -17.17
CA GLU A 81 -13.67 1.26 -18.57
C GLU A 81 -12.83 2.47 -18.98
N PHE A 82 -12.72 3.46 -18.12
CA PHE A 82 -11.88 4.63 -18.40
C PHE A 82 -10.40 4.27 -18.55
N LEU A 83 -9.85 3.46 -17.66
CA LEU A 83 -8.46 3.04 -17.75
C LEU A 83 -8.18 2.20 -19.01
N LYS A 84 -9.17 1.46 -19.50
CA LYS A 84 -9.08 0.70 -20.77
C LYS A 84 -9.12 1.61 -22.00
N ASP A 85 -9.99 2.63 -22.00
CA ASP A 85 -10.12 3.57 -23.13
C ASP A 85 -10.43 5.00 -22.66
N PRO A 86 -9.39 5.77 -22.26
CA PRO A 86 -9.56 7.15 -21.81
C PRO A 86 -10.16 8.07 -22.88
N LYS A 87 -9.91 7.78 -24.17
CA LYS A 87 -10.35 8.62 -25.29
C LYS A 87 -11.87 8.59 -25.50
N LYS A 88 -12.54 7.48 -25.16
CA LYS A 88 -14.00 7.33 -25.24
C LYS A 88 -14.71 8.41 -24.40
N PHE A 89 -14.23 8.65 -23.20
CA PHE A 89 -14.82 9.59 -22.24
C PHE A 89 -14.49 11.06 -22.57
N SER A 90 -13.26 11.34 -23.00
CA SER A 90 -12.83 12.71 -23.38
C SER A 90 -13.63 13.28 -24.56
N ARG A 91 -14.10 12.44 -25.51
CA ARG A 91 -14.89 12.88 -26.67
C ARG A 91 -16.27 13.43 -26.28
N LEU A 92 -16.83 12.97 -25.17
CA LEU A 92 -18.15 13.38 -24.69
C LEU A 92 -18.08 14.57 -23.69
N GLY A 93 -16.87 15.05 -23.38
CA GLY A 93 -16.63 16.12 -22.42
C GLY A 93 -16.88 15.70 -20.95
N GLY A 94 -17.01 14.40 -20.68
CA GLY A 94 -17.14 13.85 -19.33
C GLY A 94 -15.85 14.07 -18.55
N LYS A 95 -15.98 14.56 -17.31
CA LYS A 95 -14.87 14.62 -16.35
C LYS A 95 -14.87 13.34 -15.55
N ILE A 96 -13.78 12.60 -15.62
CA ILE A 96 -13.62 11.37 -14.85
C ILE A 96 -13.13 11.71 -13.45
N PRO A 97 -13.57 10.97 -12.42
CA PRO A 97 -13.10 11.17 -11.08
C PRO A 97 -11.58 10.96 -11.03
N LYS A 98 -10.85 11.93 -10.46
CA LYS A 98 -9.40 11.82 -10.27
C LYS A 98 -9.06 10.79 -9.20
N GLY A 99 -9.97 10.57 -8.25
CA GLY A 99 -9.78 9.67 -7.15
C GLY A 99 -11.05 9.02 -6.64
N ALA A 100 -10.90 7.79 -6.15
CA ALA A 100 -11.94 7.04 -5.47
C ALA A 100 -11.51 6.67 -4.05
N LEU A 101 -12.41 6.83 -3.10
CA LEU A 101 -12.22 6.46 -1.70
C LEU A 101 -13.03 5.21 -1.37
N LEU A 102 -12.34 4.11 -1.05
CA LEU A 102 -12.96 2.87 -0.58
C LEU A 102 -13.17 2.95 0.93
N ILE A 103 -14.43 2.92 1.35
CA ILE A 103 -14.83 3.08 2.75
C ILE A 103 -15.44 1.78 3.25
N GLY A 104 -15.06 1.32 4.43
CA GLY A 104 -15.73 0.17 5.05
C GLY A 104 -14.94 -0.47 6.19
N PRO A 105 -15.54 -1.42 6.91
CA PRO A 105 -14.90 -2.12 8.00
C PRO A 105 -13.60 -2.82 7.58
N PRO A 106 -12.69 -3.14 8.52
CA PRO A 106 -11.52 -3.93 8.22
C PRO A 106 -11.91 -5.33 7.72
N GLY A 107 -11.11 -5.89 6.82
CA GLY A 107 -11.31 -7.24 6.31
C GLY A 107 -12.40 -7.41 5.24
N THR A 108 -13.04 -6.34 4.76
CA THR A 108 -14.06 -6.40 3.70
C THR A 108 -13.51 -6.52 2.28
N GLY A 109 -12.19 -6.45 2.11
CA GLY A 109 -11.55 -6.69 0.81
C GLY A 109 -11.25 -5.43 -0.01
N LYS A 110 -11.21 -4.23 0.60
CA LYS A 110 -10.90 -2.96 -0.08
C LYS A 110 -9.60 -3.00 -0.90
N THR A 111 -8.51 -3.47 -0.29
CA THR A 111 -7.23 -3.63 -0.97
C THR A 111 -7.29 -4.67 -2.11
N LEU A 112 -8.08 -5.74 -1.94
CA LEU A 112 -8.29 -6.75 -2.97
C LEU A 112 -9.09 -6.18 -4.15
N LEU A 113 -10.14 -5.40 -3.88
CA LEU A 113 -10.93 -4.70 -4.90
C LEU A 113 -10.07 -3.73 -5.70
N ALA A 114 -9.22 -2.92 -5.04
CA ALA A 114 -8.30 -2.01 -5.73
C ALA A 114 -7.33 -2.75 -6.67
N LYS A 115 -6.80 -3.90 -6.23
CA LYS A 115 -5.97 -4.77 -7.09
C LYS A 115 -6.75 -5.35 -8.26
N ALA A 116 -8.01 -5.71 -8.04
CA ALA A 116 -8.86 -6.25 -9.08
C ALA A 116 -9.20 -5.21 -10.15
N ILE A 117 -9.42 -3.95 -9.78
CA ILE A 117 -9.59 -2.83 -10.72
C ILE A 117 -8.36 -2.72 -11.64
N ALA A 118 -7.15 -2.74 -11.07
CA ALA A 118 -5.92 -2.67 -11.86
C ALA A 118 -5.72 -3.89 -12.77
N GLY A 119 -6.00 -5.09 -12.24
CA GLY A 119 -5.91 -6.32 -13.02
C GLY A 119 -6.93 -6.40 -14.15
N GLU A 120 -8.16 -5.94 -13.92
CA GLU A 120 -9.21 -5.90 -14.93
C GLU A 120 -8.92 -4.86 -16.02
N ALA A 121 -8.39 -3.69 -15.63
CA ALA A 121 -7.95 -2.65 -16.55
C ALA A 121 -6.62 -2.95 -17.23
N ASN A 122 -5.87 -3.94 -16.75
CA ASN A 122 -4.52 -4.28 -17.23
C ASN A 122 -3.53 -3.12 -17.15
N VAL A 123 -3.53 -2.40 -16.02
CA VAL A 123 -2.64 -1.27 -15.77
C VAL A 123 -1.73 -1.53 -14.56
N PRO A 124 -0.56 -0.87 -14.50
CA PRO A 124 0.33 -0.93 -13.34
C PRO A 124 -0.36 -0.50 -12.05
N PHE A 125 -0.05 -1.18 -10.95
CA PHE A 125 -0.60 -0.93 -9.63
C PHE A 125 0.52 -0.58 -8.64
N PHE A 126 0.52 0.64 -8.15
CA PHE A 126 1.42 1.11 -7.11
C PHE A 126 0.70 1.11 -5.77
N SER A 127 1.22 0.40 -4.78
CA SER A 127 0.61 0.31 -3.46
C SER A 127 1.55 0.86 -2.39
N ILE A 128 1.01 1.73 -1.54
CA ILE A 128 1.69 2.28 -0.37
C ILE A 128 0.70 2.33 0.80
N SER A 129 1.22 2.21 2.03
CA SER A 129 0.41 2.45 3.23
C SER A 129 0.50 3.92 3.64
N GLY A 130 -0.60 4.50 4.12
CA GLY A 130 -0.60 5.83 4.72
C GLY A 130 0.40 5.96 5.86
N SER A 131 0.65 4.88 6.60
CA SER A 131 1.66 4.85 7.66
C SER A 131 3.09 5.02 7.14
N ASP A 132 3.38 4.65 5.88
CA ASP A 132 4.71 4.82 5.27
C ASP A 132 5.07 6.30 5.02
N PHE A 133 4.09 7.18 5.04
CA PHE A 133 4.29 8.62 4.92
C PHE A 133 4.54 9.32 6.25
N VAL A 134 4.19 8.67 7.38
CA VAL A 134 4.37 9.22 8.72
C VAL A 134 5.74 8.76 9.25
N GLU A 135 6.72 9.64 9.13
CA GLU A 135 8.09 9.38 9.62
C GLU A 135 8.45 10.41 10.70
N MET A 136 9.50 10.11 11.48
CA MET A 136 9.96 11.04 12.53
C MET A 136 10.70 12.29 12.01
N PHE A 137 11.06 12.29 10.71
CA PHE A 137 11.83 13.38 10.11
C PHE A 137 10.95 14.27 9.23
N VAL A 138 10.93 15.55 9.54
CA VAL A 138 10.15 16.57 8.82
C VAL A 138 10.51 16.58 7.33
N GLY A 139 9.48 16.54 6.49
CA GLY A 139 9.62 16.64 5.03
C GLY A 139 9.86 15.33 4.29
N VAL A 140 10.15 14.21 4.98
CA VAL A 140 10.35 12.91 4.34
C VAL A 140 9.06 12.38 3.77
N GLY A 141 7.94 12.49 4.50
CA GLY A 141 6.63 12.09 4.03
C GLY A 141 6.21 12.85 2.76
N ALA A 142 6.35 14.16 2.75
CA ALA A 142 6.06 15.01 1.59
C ALA A 142 6.93 14.66 0.36
N SER A 143 8.21 14.35 0.57
CA SER A 143 9.10 13.90 -0.52
C SER A 143 8.68 12.54 -1.09
N ARG A 144 8.24 11.59 -0.25
CA ARG A 144 7.72 10.28 -0.70
C ARG A 144 6.43 10.42 -1.50
N VAL A 145 5.54 11.32 -1.08
CA VAL A 145 4.32 11.63 -1.86
C VAL A 145 4.72 12.09 -3.26
N ARG A 146 5.61 13.08 -3.37
CA ARG A 146 6.05 13.59 -4.67
C ARG A 146 6.68 12.50 -5.54
N ASP A 147 7.60 11.71 -4.99
CA ASP A 147 8.26 10.62 -5.71
C ASP A 147 7.26 9.57 -6.22
N MET A 148 6.26 9.21 -5.39
CA MET A 148 5.18 8.29 -5.78
C MET A 148 4.39 8.81 -6.99
N PHE A 149 4.03 10.08 -6.97
CA PHE A 149 3.29 10.69 -8.07
C PHE A 149 4.14 10.85 -9.34
N GLU A 150 5.42 11.18 -9.22
CA GLU A 150 6.35 11.18 -10.35
C GLU A 150 6.51 9.78 -10.98
N GLN A 151 6.56 8.74 -10.15
CA GLN A 151 6.60 7.36 -10.66
C GLN A 151 5.29 7.00 -11.36
N GLY A 152 4.14 7.38 -10.81
CA GLY A 152 2.84 7.20 -11.46
C GLY A 152 2.80 7.86 -12.84
N LYS A 153 3.25 9.10 -12.96
CA LYS A 153 3.34 9.82 -14.25
C LYS A 153 4.20 9.11 -15.29
N LYS A 154 5.30 8.51 -14.87
CA LYS A 154 6.20 7.75 -15.76
C LYS A 154 5.58 6.44 -16.29
N HIS A 155 4.61 5.89 -15.57
CA HIS A 155 3.97 4.59 -15.88
C HIS A 155 2.49 4.73 -16.23
N SER A 156 2.05 5.90 -16.64
CA SER A 156 0.67 6.13 -17.06
C SER A 156 0.32 5.33 -18.33
N PRO A 157 -0.88 4.73 -18.42
CA PRO A 157 -1.95 4.72 -17.41
C PRO A 157 -1.67 3.79 -16.23
N CYS A 158 -1.99 4.23 -14.99
CA CYS A 158 -1.74 3.42 -13.80
C CYS A 158 -2.72 3.74 -12.66
N ILE A 159 -2.74 2.87 -11.65
CA ILE A 159 -3.44 3.10 -10.39
C ILE A 159 -2.41 3.31 -9.28
N ILE A 160 -2.60 4.38 -8.51
CA ILE A 160 -1.90 4.62 -7.25
C ILE A 160 -2.87 4.31 -6.11
N PHE A 161 -2.52 3.33 -5.28
CA PHE A 161 -3.34 2.90 -4.16
C PHE A 161 -2.70 3.28 -2.82
N ILE A 162 -3.45 4.01 -1.99
CA ILE A 162 -3.05 4.39 -0.64
C ILE A 162 -3.94 3.64 0.35
N ASP A 163 -3.39 2.64 1.04
CA ASP A 163 -4.10 1.97 2.12
C ASP A 163 -3.99 2.78 3.41
N GLU A 164 -5.01 2.69 4.28
CA GLU A 164 -5.04 3.38 5.57
C GLU A 164 -4.77 4.89 5.45
N ILE A 165 -5.44 5.57 4.51
CA ILE A 165 -5.24 7.01 4.25
C ILE A 165 -5.47 7.87 5.50
N ASP A 166 -6.25 7.39 6.46
CA ASP A 166 -6.52 8.04 7.74
C ASP A 166 -5.26 8.21 8.62
N ALA A 167 -4.17 7.48 8.32
CA ALA A 167 -2.89 7.72 8.99
C ALA A 167 -2.31 9.11 8.68
N VAL A 168 -2.52 9.62 7.46
CA VAL A 168 -2.04 10.92 6.98
C VAL A 168 -3.17 11.95 6.91
N GLY A 169 -4.33 11.51 6.43
CA GLY A 169 -5.48 12.37 6.10
C GLY A 169 -6.35 12.79 7.27
N ARG A 170 -5.89 12.68 8.52
CA ARG A 170 -6.69 13.02 9.68
C ARG A 170 -6.92 14.53 9.79
N SER A 171 -8.15 14.92 10.14
CA SER A 171 -8.59 16.30 10.35
C SER A 171 -7.74 17.04 11.40
N ARG A 172 -7.53 18.34 11.14
CA ARG A 172 -6.77 19.28 11.99
C ARG A 172 -7.48 19.45 13.34
N GLY A 173 -6.76 19.34 14.44
CA GLY A 173 -7.26 19.71 15.76
C GLY A 173 -7.32 18.63 16.84
N ALA A 174 -6.88 17.41 16.58
CA ALA A 174 -6.97 16.30 17.55
C ALA A 174 -5.66 15.97 18.29
N GLY A 175 -4.71 16.90 18.44
CA GLY A 175 -3.49 16.59 19.20
C GLY A 175 -2.55 17.75 19.44
N LEU A 176 -2.25 17.99 20.69
CA LEU A 176 -1.16 18.86 21.17
C LEU A 176 0.16 18.04 21.14
N GLY A 177 0.93 18.13 20.03
CA GLY A 177 2.25 17.48 19.99
C GLY A 177 2.95 17.59 18.64
N GLY A 178 4.27 17.74 18.63
CA GLY A 178 5.14 17.99 17.47
C GLY A 178 5.15 16.95 16.33
N GLY A 179 4.35 15.88 16.40
CA GLY A 179 4.15 14.94 15.29
C GLY A 179 3.02 15.34 14.32
N ASN A 180 2.32 16.44 14.58
CA ASN A 180 1.23 16.89 13.75
C ASN A 180 1.73 17.70 12.54
N ASP A 181 2.83 18.42 12.68
CA ASP A 181 3.36 19.29 11.63
C ASP A 181 3.80 18.49 10.39
N GLU A 182 4.41 17.31 10.60
CA GLU A 182 4.83 16.47 9.49
C GLU A 182 3.64 15.85 8.74
N ARG A 183 2.64 15.36 9.49
CA ARG A 183 1.42 14.82 8.89
C ARG A 183 0.70 15.89 8.08
N GLU A 184 0.58 17.10 8.63
CA GLU A 184 -0.05 18.22 7.97
C GLU A 184 0.72 18.65 6.71
N GLN A 185 2.05 18.67 6.76
CA GLN A 185 2.90 18.94 5.61
C GLN A 185 2.72 17.87 4.53
N THR A 186 2.67 16.60 4.94
CA THR A 186 2.46 15.46 4.02
C THR A 186 1.08 15.49 3.39
N LEU A 187 0.03 15.79 4.19
CA LEU A 187 -1.33 15.96 3.69
C LEU A 187 -1.41 17.12 2.69
N ASN A 188 -0.82 18.27 3.01
CA ASN A 188 -0.79 19.42 2.11
C ASN A 188 -0.08 19.09 0.79
N GLN A 189 1.04 18.34 0.84
CA GLN A 189 1.72 17.87 -0.37
C GLN A 189 0.83 16.93 -1.18
N LEU A 190 0.12 16.00 -0.53
CA LEU A 190 -0.83 15.11 -1.21
C LEU A 190 -1.92 15.89 -1.93
N LEU A 191 -2.50 16.90 -1.27
CA LEU A 191 -3.51 17.76 -1.86
C LEU A 191 -2.96 18.54 -3.07
N VAL A 192 -1.74 19.07 -2.98
CA VAL A 192 -1.08 19.78 -4.08
C VAL A 192 -0.85 18.85 -5.27
N GLU A 193 -0.36 17.64 -5.03
CA GLU A 193 -0.14 16.67 -6.12
C GLU A 193 -1.48 16.28 -6.78
N MET A 194 -2.54 16.04 -5.99
CA MET A 194 -3.87 15.72 -6.53
C MET A 194 -4.46 16.85 -7.36
N ASP A 195 -4.29 18.10 -6.93
CA ASP A 195 -4.77 19.27 -7.66
C ASP A 195 -3.95 19.50 -8.95
N GLY A 196 -2.67 19.15 -8.93
CA GLY A 196 -1.73 19.29 -10.05
C GLY A 196 -1.88 18.24 -11.16
N PHE A 197 -2.79 17.27 -11.03
CA PHE A 197 -3.05 16.32 -12.09
C PHE A 197 -4.04 16.85 -13.12
N ASP A 198 -3.71 16.66 -14.40
CA ASP A 198 -4.70 16.70 -15.46
C ASP A 198 -5.42 15.34 -15.55
N THR A 199 -6.76 15.40 -15.65
CA THR A 199 -7.62 14.21 -15.83
C THR A 199 -7.24 13.38 -17.07
N ASN A 200 -6.46 13.93 -17.98
CA ASN A 200 -6.01 13.27 -19.21
C ASN A 200 -4.73 12.43 -19.03
N GLU A 201 -4.07 12.52 -17.87
CA GLU A 201 -2.82 11.77 -17.65
C GLU A 201 -3.03 10.26 -17.44
N GLY A 202 -4.28 9.79 -17.33
CA GLY A 202 -4.59 8.36 -17.18
C GLY A 202 -4.19 7.76 -15.82
N ILE A 203 -3.97 8.61 -14.81
CA ILE A 203 -3.64 8.19 -13.45
C ILE A 203 -4.90 8.28 -12.60
N ILE A 204 -5.23 7.20 -11.90
CA ILE A 204 -6.31 7.19 -10.91
C ILE A 204 -5.75 6.91 -9.53
N LEU A 205 -6.10 7.77 -8.58
CA LEU A 205 -5.77 7.59 -7.18
C LEU A 205 -6.91 6.84 -6.48
N ILE A 206 -6.61 5.71 -5.86
CA ILE A 206 -7.56 4.98 -5.03
C ILE A 206 -7.04 4.99 -3.60
N ALA A 207 -7.85 5.42 -2.64
CA ALA A 207 -7.51 5.33 -1.23
C ALA A 207 -8.48 4.41 -0.50
N ALA A 208 -8.02 3.80 0.59
CA ALA A 208 -8.86 2.99 1.47
C ALA A 208 -8.79 3.49 2.90
N THR A 209 -9.94 3.50 3.58
CA THR A 209 -10.02 3.81 5.01
C THR A 209 -11.09 2.96 5.70
N ASN A 210 -10.83 2.68 6.98
CA ASN A 210 -11.82 2.09 7.88
C ASN A 210 -12.56 3.17 8.70
N ARG A 211 -12.09 4.42 8.63
CA ARG A 211 -12.56 5.52 9.47
C ARG A 211 -12.76 6.81 8.67
N PRO A 212 -13.82 6.88 7.87
CA PRO A 212 -14.10 8.08 7.06
C PRO A 212 -14.38 9.33 7.91
N ASP A 213 -14.84 9.14 9.15
CA ASP A 213 -15.19 10.18 10.12
C ASP A 213 -14.01 11.06 10.55
N VAL A 214 -12.78 10.52 10.47
CA VAL A 214 -11.57 11.24 10.90
C VAL A 214 -10.86 11.96 9.77
N LEU A 215 -11.28 11.77 8.51
CA LEU A 215 -10.62 12.35 7.34
C LEU A 215 -10.83 13.86 7.26
N ASP A 216 -9.81 14.56 6.78
CA ASP A 216 -9.90 15.98 6.48
C ASP A 216 -10.89 16.21 5.32
N PRO A 217 -11.91 17.07 5.49
CA PRO A 217 -12.89 17.38 4.44
C PRO A 217 -12.24 17.87 3.13
N ALA A 218 -11.04 18.41 3.20
CA ALA A 218 -10.30 18.85 2.01
C ALA A 218 -9.99 17.70 1.04
N LEU A 219 -9.83 16.47 1.54
CA LEU A 219 -9.64 15.29 0.70
C LEU A 219 -10.88 14.90 -0.11
N LEU A 220 -12.07 15.22 0.42
CA LEU A 220 -13.36 14.84 -0.16
C LEU A 220 -13.93 15.90 -1.11
N ARG A 221 -13.17 16.95 -1.40
CA ARG A 221 -13.60 17.99 -2.34
C ARG A 221 -13.59 17.48 -3.78
N PRO A 222 -14.49 18.01 -4.64
CA PRO A 222 -14.49 17.70 -6.06
C PRO A 222 -13.12 17.92 -6.71
N GLY A 223 -12.69 16.98 -7.56
CA GLY A 223 -11.37 16.98 -8.18
C GLY A 223 -10.28 16.26 -7.36
N ARG A 224 -10.65 15.64 -6.22
CA ARG A 224 -9.79 14.81 -5.36
C ARG A 224 -10.42 13.44 -5.18
N PHE A 225 -10.80 13.03 -3.96
CA PHE A 225 -11.60 11.82 -3.76
C PHE A 225 -13.09 12.16 -3.89
N ASP A 226 -13.49 12.44 -5.09
CA ASP A 226 -14.86 12.85 -5.43
C ASP A 226 -15.83 11.66 -5.55
N ARG A 227 -15.31 10.45 -5.70
CA ARG A 227 -16.12 9.23 -5.65
C ARG A 227 -15.84 8.47 -4.35
N GLN A 228 -16.91 8.14 -3.63
CA GLN A 228 -16.86 7.34 -2.41
C GLN A 228 -17.58 6.02 -2.66
N VAL A 229 -16.87 4.90 -2.52
CA VAL A 229 -17.38 3.55 -2.73
C VAL A 229 -17.42 2.83 -1.39
N VAL A 230 -18.60 2.38 -0.99
CA VAL A 230 -18.79 1.70 0.28
C VAL A 230 -18.60 0.20 0.10
N VAL A 231 -17.59 -0.35 0.78
CA VAL A 231 -17.29 -1.80 0.81
C VAL A 231 -17.72 -2.35 2.15
N GLY A 232 -19.01 -2.69 2.27
CA GLY A 232 -19.63 -3.18 3.50
C GLY A 232 -19.31 -4.65 3.82
N ASN A 233 -19.84 -5.12 4.96
CA ASN A 233 -19.82 -6.55 5.25
C ASN A 233 -20.74 -7.30 4.28
N PRO A 234 -20.33 -8.49 3.81
CA PRO A 234 -21.10 -9.24 2.83
C PRO A 234 -22.42 -9.73 3.39
N ASP A 235 -23.46 -9.75 2.57
CA ASP A 235 -24.74 -10.40 2.83
C ASP A 235 -24.61 -11.94 2.83
N ILE A 236 -25.71 -12.67 2.97
CA ILE A 236 -25.68 -14.15 2.98
C ILE A 236 -25.16 -14.71 1.65
N ILE A 237 -25.56 -14.09 0.54
CA ILE A 237 -25.15 -14.53 -0.82
C ILE A 237 -23.68 -14.25 -1.02
N GLY A 238 -23.24 -13.06 -0.63
CA GLY A 238 -21.85 -12.65 -0.69
C GLY A 238 -20.95 -13.52 0.18
N ARG A 239 -21.37 -13.89 1.41
CA ARG A 239 -20.62 -14.81 2.25
C ARG A 239 -20.51 -16.20 1.62
N GLU A 240 -21.57 -16.71 1.02
CA GLU A 240 -21.51 -17.99 0.29
C GLU A 240 -20.53 -17.92 -0.88
N ALA A 241 -20.53 -16.82 -1.63
CA ALA A 241 -19.61 -16.60 -2.75
C ALA A 241 -18.13 -16.50 -2.28
N ILE A 242 -17.88 -15.78 -1.19
CA ILE A 242 -16.55 -15.69 -0.58
C ILE A 242 -16.07 -17.08 -0.11
N LEU A 243 -16.92 -17.82 0.57
CA LEU A 243 -16.62 -19.19 1.01
C LEU A 243 -16.28 -20.11 -0.16
N LYS A 244 -17.00 -20.00 -1.30
CA LYS A 244 -16.69 -20.76 -2.53
C LYS A 244 -15.28 -20.49 -3.05
N VAL A 245 -14.82 -19.23 -2.98
CA VAL A 245 -13.45 -18.85 -3.42
C VAL A 245 -12.41 -19.49 -2.49
N HIS A 246 -12.62 -19.42 -1.16
CA HIS A 246 -11.63 -19.91 -0.20
C HIS A 246 -11.59 -21.44 -0.11
N VAL A 247 -12.75 -22.09 -0.22
CA VAL A 247 -12.84 -23.56 -0.20
C VAL A 247 -12.12 -24.23 -1.37
N LYS A 248 -12.03 -23.59 -2.54
CA LYS A 248 -11.24 -24.10 -3.68
C LYS A 248 -9.77 -24.36 -3.34
N LYS A 249 -9.25 -23.75 -2.30
CA LYS A 249 -7.83 -23.85 -1.88
C LYS A 249 -7.57 -25.01 -0.91
N ILE A 250 -8.59 -25.69 -0.42
CA ILE A 250 -8.50 -26.77 0.57
C ILE A 250 -9.30 -27.99 0.13
N ASN A 251 -8.92 -29.16 0.67
CA ASN A 251 -9.66 -30.40 0.44
C ASN A 251 -10.83 -30.48 1.40
N THR A 252 -12.05 -30.38 0.91
CA THR A 252 -13.29 -30.48 1.71
C THR A 252 -14.04 -31.77 1.44
N GLY A 253 -14.72 -32.30 2.47
CA GLY A 253 -15.62 -33.40 2.32
C GLY A 253 -16.92 -33.02 1.61
N PRO A 254 -17.68 -34.00 1.07
CA PRO A 254 -18.96 -33.76 0.38
C PRO A 254 -20.08 -33.27 1.30
N ASP A 255 -19.90 -33.39 2.62
CA ASP A 255 -20.83 -32.96 3.66
C ASP A 255 -20.83 -31.45 3.90
N VAL A 256 -19.83 -30.70 3.34
CA VAL A 256 -19.67 -29.26 3.56
C VAL A 256 -20.70 -28.47 2.74
N LYS A 257 -21.66 -27.87 3.46
CA LYS A 257 -22.72 -27.03 2.88
C LYS A 257 -22.40 -25.55 3.11
N LEU A 258 -21.84 -24.86 2.10
CA LEU A 258 -21.39 -23.46 2.21
C LEU A 258 -22.52 -22.50 2.59
N ARG A 259 -23.74 -22.73 2.07
CA ARG A 259 -24.92 -21.92 2.39
C ARG A 259 -25.30 -22.01 3.89
N THR A 260 -25.12 -23.16 4.51
CA THR A 260 -25.34 -23.32 5.94
C THR A 260 -24.32 -22.57 6.76
N ILE A 261 -23.06 -22.61 6.35
CA ILE A 261 -21.97 -21.84 6.97
C ILE A 261 -22.24 -20.33 6.82
N ALA A 262 -22.61 -19.87 5.63
CA ALA A 262 -22.95 -18.48 5.37
C ALA A 262 -24.10 -17.95 6.24
N ARG A 263 -25.10 -18.80 6.51
CA ARG A 263 -26.21 -18.48 7.45
C ARG A 263 -25.74 -18.43 8.90
N GLY A 264 -24.83 -19.32 9.28
CA GLY A 264 -24.28 -19.41 10.63
C GLY A 264 -23.23 -18.35 11.00
N THR A 265 -22.79 -17.53 10.03
CA THR A 265 -21.75 -16.53 10.22
C THR A 265 -22.23 -15.08 9.93
N PRO A 266 -23.31 -14.59 10.62
CA PRO A 266 -23.79 -13.23 10.43
C PRO A 266 -22.72 -12.23 10.89
N GLY A 267 -22.53 -11.15 10.11
CA GLY A 267 -21.58 -10.07 10.44
C GLY A 267 -20.11 -10.40 10.15
N PHE A 268 -19.78 -11.60 9.68
CA PHE A 268 -18.39 -11.93 9.31
C PHE A 268 -17.98 -11.17 8.05
N SER A 269 -16.79 -10.60 8.13
CA SER A 269 -16.11 -10.00 6.98
C SER A 269 -15.50 -11.08 6.07
N GLY A 270 -15.03 -10.69 4.88
CA GLY A 270 -14.30 -11.59 4.00
C GLY A 270 -13.06 -12.21 4.63
N ALA A 271 -12.34 -11.43 5.44
CA ALA A 271 -11.16 -11.91 6.17
C ALA A 271 -11.53 -12.92 7.27
N ASP A 272 -12.64 -12.71 7.97
CA ASP A 272 -13.12 -13.68 9.00
C ASP A 272 -13.50 -15.00 8.37
N LEU A 273 -14.19 -14.98 7.22
CA LEU A 273 -14.55 -16.18 6.47
C LEU A 273 -13.32 -16.92 5.93
N ALA A 274 -12.33 -16.19 5.43
CA ALA A 274 -11.06 -16.78 4.99
C ALA A 274 -10.32 -17.45 6.15
N ASN A 275 -10.27 -16.77 7.31
CA ASN A 275 -9.68 -17.32 8.52
C ASN A 275 -10.43 -18.54 9.03
N LEU A 276 -11.77 -18.53 9.02
CA LEU A 276 -12.60 -19.68 9.40
C LEU A 276 -12.23 -20.93 8.59
N ILE A 277 -12.11 -20.78 7.28
CA ILE A 277 -11.74 -21.88 6.38
C ILE A 277 -10.31 -22.36 6.65
N ASN A 278 -9.37 -21.46 6.84
CA ASN A 278 -7.98 -21.78 7.17
C ASN A 278 -7.87 -22.52 8.52
N GLU A 279 -8.51 -22.01 9.57
CA GLU A 279 -8.51 -22.65 10.89
C GLU A 279 -9.18 -24.03 10.86
N SER A 280 -10.23 -24.20 10.04
CA SER A 280 -10.87 -25.51 9.85
C SER A 280 -9.91 -26.53 9.23
N ALA A 281 -9.09 -26.10 8.26
CA ALA A 281 -8.07 -26.94 7.65
C ALA A 281 -6.97 -27.33 8.67
N LEU A 282 -6.53 -26.36 9.48
CA LEU A 282 -5.55 -26.62 10.55
C LEU A 282 -6.10 -27.57 11.62
N LEU A 283 -7.38 -27.43 11.99
CA LEU A 283 -8.04 -28.33 12.95
C LEU A 283 -8.15 -29.75 12.40
N ALA A 284 -8.53 -29.92 11.12
CA ALA A 284 -8.56 -31.20 10.45
C ALA A 284 -7.18 -31.86 10.38
N ALA A 285 -6.15 -31.07 10.07
CA ALA A 285 -4.76 -31.55 10.05
C ALA A 285 -4.28 -32.03 11.43
N ARG A 286 -4.59 -31.28 12.51
CA ARG A 286 -4.29 -31.72 13.90
C ARG A 286 -4.97 -33.04 14.30
N LYS A 287 -6.12 -33.32 13.70
CA LYS A 287 -6.87 -34.59 13.90
C LYS A 287 -6.43 -35.67 12.90
N ASN A 288 -5.36 -35.49 12.15
CA ASN A 288 -4.86 -36.37 11.09
C ASN A 288 -5.92 -36.76 10.04
N LYS A 289 -6.89 -35.85 9.78
CA LYS A 289 -7.88 -36.02 8.71
C LYS A 289 -7.30 -35.61 7.36
N ARG A 290 -7.76 -36.24 6.28
CA ARG A 290 -7.36 -35.89 4.90
C ARG A 290 -8.26 -34.84 4.25
N VAL A 291 -9.43 -34.60 4.80
CA VAL A 291 -10.44 -33.67 4.30
C VAL A 291 -11.07 -32.90 5.47
N VAL A 292 -11.46 -31.67 5.21
CA VAL A 292 -12.19 -30.84 6.16
C VAL A 292 -13.67 -31.20 6.09
N THR A 293 -14.27 -31.54 7.24
CA THR A 293 -15.69 -31.90 7.36
C THR A 293 -16.51 -30.72 7.87
N MET A 294 -17.84 -30.79 7.68
CA MET A 294 -18.76 -29.79 8.21
C MET A 294 -18.63 -29.61 9.73
N SER A 295 -18.39 -30.69 10.47
CA SER A 295 -18.19 -30.64 11.91
C SER A 295 -16.95 -29.86 12.34
N ASP A 296 -15.86 -29.89 11.56
CA ASP A 296 -14.65 -29.15 11.88
C ASP A 296 -14.88 -27.65 11.70
N ILE A 297 -15.65 -27.24 10.68
CA ILE A 297 -16.03 -25.85 10.45
C ILE A 297 -17.00 -25.37 11.53
N CYS A 298 -18.04 -26.15 11.85
CA CYS A 298 -19.04 -25.77 12.85
C CYS A 298 -18.43 -25.53 14.23
N LEU A 299 -17.47 -26.35 14.65
CA LEU A 299 -16.79 -26.20 15.94
C LEU A 299 -16.12 -24.83 16.09
N LEU A 300 -15.67 -24.22 15.01
CA LEU A 300 -14.93 -22.94 15.07
C LEU A 300 -15.85 -21.73 15.18
N TYR A 301 -16.98 -21.69 14.48
CA TYR A 301 -17.89 -20.54 14.60
C TYR A 301 -18.88 -20.66 15.78
N THR A 302 -19.07 -21.87 16.33
CA THR A 302 -19.87 -22.06 17.55
C THR A 302 -19.05 -22.01 18.83
N SER A 303 -17.73 -22.22 18.75
CA SER A 303 -16.84 -22.11 19.90
C SER A 303 -16.42 -20.63 20.12
N PRO A 304 -16.52 -20.10 21.35
CA PRO A 304 -16.06 -18.74 21.62
C PRO A 304 -14.59 -18.61 21.26
N SER A 305 -14.25 -17.54 20.53
CA SER A 305 -12.88 -17.23 20.12
C SER A 305 -11.94 -17.27 21.34
N PRO A 306 -10.67 -17.68 21.17
CA PRO A 306 -9.67 -17.54 22.24
C PRO A 306 -9.57 -16.12 22.81
N ARG A 307 -9.88 -15.10 22.00
CA ARG A 307 -9.97 -13.70 22.43
C ARG A 307 -11.18 -13.43 23.34
N ASP A 308 -12.29 -14.12 23.12
CA ASP A 308 -13.48 -13.98 23.94
C ASP A 308 -13.34 -14.74 25.27
N ARG A 309 -12.59 -15.85 25.30
CA ARG A 309 -12.26 -16.54 26.55
C ARG A 309 -11.46 -15.70 27.54
N GLN A 310 -10.67 -14.73 27.05
CA GLN A 310 -9.95 -13.80 27.94
C GLN A 310 -10.87 -12.73 28.57
N LYS A 311 -11.96 -12.35 27.89
CA LYS A 311 -12.95 -11.39 28.40
C LYS A 311 -13.86 -11.98 29.47
N TYR A 312 -14.06 -13.30 29.48
CA TYR A 312 -14.96 -14.01 30.42
C TYR A 312 -14.21 -14.69 31.56
N ARG A 313 -12.90 -14.51 31.73
CA ARG A 313 -12.23 -14.85 32.98
C ARG A 313 -12.60 -13.77 34.02
N MET A 314 -13.74 -13.97 34.69
CA MET A 314 -13.97 -13.28 35.96
C MET A 314 -12.92 -13.75 36.95
N PRO A 315 -12.28 -12.83 37.69
CA PRO A 315 -11.46 -13.22 38.83
C PRO A 315 -12.38 -13.91 39.86
N ALA A 316 -11.91 -15.05 40.36
CA ALA A 316 -12.56 -15.78 41.47
C ALA A 316 -12.41 -14.93 42.74
#